data_ff5c8ce3f43f764cbe6dd0b767508b92
#
_entry.id   ff5c8ce3f43f764cbe6dd0b767508b92
#
_cell.length_a   1.000
_cell.length_b   1.000
_cell.length_c   1.000
_cell.angle_alpha   90.00
_cell.angle_beta   90.00
_cell.angle_gamma   90.00
#
_symmetry.space_group_name_H-M   'P 1'
#
loop_
_entity.id
_entity.type
_entity.pdbx_description
1 polymer ?
#
loop_
_entity_poly.entity_id
_entity_poly.type
_entity_poly.pdbx_seq_one_letter_code
_entity_poly.pdbx_strand_id
1 'polypeptide(L)'
;MKMKEVITETGLTDRAIRLYIENGLVAPSCSENHAGRKNIEFTAEDVAKLNNIATLRKAGFSIGEIKLMGSGKASCRETLEDFMTKTSERIESDKAVLEKLETVILSEDVSIESICESLNSITVEKAMPESDIKLSLAEKIEKYFFLAVSVAGFIWLAIAFA
;
A
#
# COMPACT_ATOMS: atom_id res chain seq x y z
N MET A 1 9.93 15.96 -20.78
CA MET A 1 9.62 14.75 -21.56
C MET A 1 8.11 14.55 -21.63
N LYS A 2 7.61 14.03 -22.75
CA LYS A 2 6.17 13.72 -22.91
C LYS A 2 5.86 12.30 -22.45
N MET A 3 4.60 12.01 -22.15
CA MET A 3 4.12 10.72 -21.65
C MET A 3 4.69 9.50 -22.44
N LYS A 4 4.70 9.57 -23.78
CA LYS A 4 5.21 8.45 -24.60
C LYS A 4 6.70 8.17 -24.37
N GLU A 5 7.51 9.23 -24.21
CA GLU A 5 8.95 9.10 -23.95
C GLU A 5 9.19 8.47 -22.57
N VAL A 6 8.43 8.92 -21.57
CA VAL A 6 8.49 8.38 -20.19
C VAL A 6 8.09 6.90 -20.14
N ILE A 7 7.05 6.51 -20.86
CA ILE A 7 6.62 5.09 -20.97
C ILE A 7 7.78 4.26 -21.55
N THR A 8 8.42 4.73 -22.60
CA THR A 8 9.54 4.01 -23.24
C THR A 8 10.75 3.90 -22.32
N GLU A 9 11.06 4.95 -21.58
CA GLU A 9 12.24 5.00 -20.70
C GLU A 9 12.04 4.22 -19.40
N THR A 10 10.85 4.28 -18.79
CA THR A 10 10.57 3.64 -17.50
C THR A 10 10.01 2.22 -17.63
N GLY A 11 9.50 1.85 -18.81
CA GLY A 11 8.78 0.60 -19.02
C GLY A 11 7.42 0.52 -18.30
N LEU A 12 6.95 1.62 -17.72
CA LEU A 12 5.67 1.72 -17.06
C LEU A 12 4.53 1.90 -18.07
N THR A 13 3.33 1.45 -17.72
CA THR A 13 2.14 1.71 -18.53
C THR A 13 1.60 3.14 -18.28
N ASP A 14 0.92 3.74 -19.25
CA ASP A 14 0.22 5.03 -19.09
C ASP A 14 -0.69 5.04 -17.86
N ARG A 15 -1.42 3.92 -17.65
CA ARG A 15 -2.31 3.76 -16.49
C ARG A 15 -1.55 3.80 -15.16
N ALA A 16 -0.39 3.16 -15.08
CA ALA A 16 0.42 3.15 -13.87
C ALA A 16 0.96 4.56 -13.56
N ILE A 17 1.46 5.26 -14.57
CA ILE A 17 1.97 6.63 -14.41
C ILE A 17 0.85 7.56 -13.92
N ARG A 18 -0.34 7.50 -14.53
CA ARG A 18 -1.49 8.30 -14.09
C ARG A 18 -1.90 7.99 -12.66
N LEU A 19 -1.92 6.70 -12.29
CA LEU A 19 -2.23 6.28 -10.92
C LEU A 19 -1.24 6.89 -9.91
N TYR A 20 0.05 6.97 -10.25
CA TYR A 20 1.06 7.58 -9.38
C TYR A 20 0.90 9.11 -9.28
N ILE A 21 0.50 9.76 -10.36
CA ILE A 21 0.17 11.20 -10.36
C ILE A 21 -1.07 11.46 -9.50
N GLU A 22 -2.14 10.69 -9.67
CA GLU A 22 -3.39 10.80 -8.91
C GLU A 22 -3.18 10.60 -7.41
N ASN A 23 -2.25 9.72 -7.03
CA ASN A 23 -1.89 9.50 -5.63
C ASN A 23 -0.86 10.52 -5.09
N GLY A 24 -0.42 11.46 -5.91
CA GLY A 24 0.52 12.52 -5.52
C GLY A 24 1.96 12.03 -5.28
N LEU A 25 2.34 10.87 -5.84
CA LEU A 25 3.72 10.35 -5.76
C LEU A 25 4.65 11.09 -6.73
N VAL A 26 4.11 11.58 -7.84
CA VAL A 26 4.81 12.40 -8.84
C VAL A 26 3.89 13.55 -9.23
N ALA A 27 4.44 14.75 -9.40
CA ALA A 27 3.70 15.96 -9.73
C ALA A 27 4.30 16.64 -10.97
N PRO A 28 4.12 16.06 -12.17
CA PRO A 28 4.63 16.66 -13.40
C PRO A 28 3.89 17.97 -13.72
N SER A 29 4.52 18.83 -14.51
CA SER A 29 3.86 20.04 -14.96
C SER A 29 2.72 19.72 -15.93
N CYS A 30 1.58 20.41 -15.76
CA CYS A 30 0.41 20.25 -16.59
C CYS A 30 0.07 21.59 -17.24
N SER A 31 0.04 21.64 -18.58
CA SER A 31 -0.44 22.78 -19.35
C SER A 31 -1.71 22.40 -20.12
N GLU A 32 -2.65 23.33 -20.24
CA GLU A 32 -3.84 23.14 -21.08
C GLU A 32 -3.64 23.82 -22.43
N ASN A 33 -3.91 23.08 -23.51
CA ASN A 33 -3.93 23.65 -24.86
C ASN A 33 -5.24 24.41 -25.07
N HIS A 34 -5.27 25.35 -26.05
CA HIS A 34 -6.49 26.07 -26.46
C HIS A 34 -7.69 25.17 -26.81
N ALA A 35 -7.50 23.85 -26.96
CA ALA A 35 -8.51 22.84 -27.20
C ALA A 35 -8.89 22.05 -25.93
N GLY A 36 -8.53 22.51 -24.72
CA GLY A 36 -8.86 21.83 -23.45
C GLY A 36 -8.12 20.50 -23.20
N ARG A 37 -7.13 20.14 -24.03
CA ARG A 37 -6.34 18.93 -23.82
C ARG A 37 -5.21 19.20 -22.83
N LYS A 38 -5.15 18.42 -21.76
CA LYS A 38 -4.07 18.45 -20.77
C LYS A 38 -2.79 17.89 -21.41
N ASN A 39 -1.74 18.70 -21.47
CA ASN A 39 -0.41 18.28 -21.86
C ASN A 39 0.44 18.12 -20.61
N ILE A 40 0.87 16.89 -20.33
CA ILE A 40 1.67 16.55 -19.14
C ILE A 40 3.13 16.50 -19.59
N GLU A 41 3.98 17.25 -18.89
CA GLU A 41 5.41 17.32 -19.14
C GLU A 41 6.19 16.90 -17.90
N PHE A 42 7.07 15.91 -18.08
CA PHE A 42 7.88 15.33 -17.03
C PHE A 42 9.30 15.87 -17.07
N THR A 43 9.85 16.16 -15.91
CA THR A 43 11.26 16.48 -15.70
C THR A 43 12.09 15.20 -15.59
N ALA A 44 13.41 15.28 -15.63
CA ALA A 44 14.30 14.15 -15.36
C ALA A 44 14.13 13.64 -13.92
N GLU A 45 13.82 14.54 -12.98
CA GLU A 45 13.53 14.16 -11.59
C GLU A 45 12.23 13.34 -11.47
N ASP A 46 11.19 13.71 -12.22
CA ASP A 46 9.94 12.93 -12.25
C ASP A 46 10.17 11.52 -12.78
N VAL A 47 10.99 11.37 -13.81
CA VAL A 47 11.36 10.06 -14.38
C VAL A 47 12.15 9.24 -13.36
N ALA A 48 13.10 9.84 -12.66
CA ALA A 48 13.84 9.16 -11.60
C ALA A 48 12.90 8.69 -10.46
N LYS A 49 11.94 9.55 -10.04
CA LYS A 49 10.91 9.18 -9.06
C LYS A 49 10.04 8.01 -9.54
N LEU A 50 9.62 8.02 -10.81
CA LEU A 50 8.84 6.92 -11.39
C LEU A 50 9.61 5.60 -11.37
N ASN A 51 10.90 5.61 -11.69
CA ASN A 51 11.77 4.43 -11.63
C ASN A 51 11.92 3.90 -10.19
N ASN A 52 12.10 4.80 -9.20
CA ASN A 52 12.15 4.42 -7.79
C ASN A 52 10.83 3.79 -7.33
N ILE A 53 9.69 4.39 -7.69
CA ILE A 53 8.36 3.85 -7.39
C ILE A 53 8.20 2.46 -8.02
N ALA A 54 8.60 2.29 -9.29
CA ALA A 54 8.53 1.00 -9.98
C ALA A 54 9.35 -0.09 -9.25
N THR A 55 10.54 0.27 -8.77
CA THR A 55 11.40 -0.63 -8.00
C THR A 55 10.75 -1.04 -6.68
N LEU A 56 10.21 -0.09 -5.91
CA LEU A 56 9.51 -0.37 -4.67
C LEU A 56 8.25 -1.23 -4.89
N ARG A 57 7.49 -0.95 -5.96
CA ARG A 57 6.32 -1.76 -6.34
C ARG A 57 6.69 -3.21 -6.70
N LYS A 58 7.81 -3.42 -7.41
CA LYS A 58 8.34 -4.77 -7.69
C LYS A 58 8.75 -5.51 -6.42
N ALA A 59 9.24 -4.80 -5.41
CA ALA A 59 9.57 -5.37 -4.10
C ALA A 59 8.33 -5.67 -3.24
N GLY A 60 7.12 -5.24 -3.66
CA GLY A 60 5.87 -5.55 -2.99
C GLY A 60 5.30 -4.40 -2.13
N PHE A 61 5.96 -3.25 -2.06
CA PHE A 61 5.40 -2.09 -1.34
C PHE A 61 4.11 -1.60 -1.97
N SER A 62 3.12 -1.29 -1.15
CA SER A 62 1.87 -0.66 -1.57
C SER A 62 2.08 0.82 -1.94
N ILE A 63 1.13 1.42 -2.66
CA ILE A 63 1.16 2.86 -2.98
C ILE A 63 1.11 3.71 -1.70
N GLY A 64 0.33 3.27 -0.70
CA GLY A 64 0.22 3.92 0.60
C GLY A 64 1.55 3.93 1.35
N GLU A 65 2.24 2.80 1.41
CA GLU A 65 3.56 2.69 2.05
C GLU A 65 4.60 3.58 1.35
N ILE A 66 4.64 3.58 0.02
CA ILE A 66 5.55 4.46 -0.75
C ILE A 66 5.27 5.94 -0.46
N LYS A 67 4.00 6.32 -0.32
CA LYS A 67 3.61 7.68 0.03
C LYS A 67 4.05 8.06 1.45
N LEU A 68 3.90 7.15 2.42
CA LEU A 68 4.38 7.34 3.78
C LEU A 68 5.90 7.48 3.85
N MET A 69 6.65 6.65 3.12
CA MET A 69 8.11 6.76 3.02
C MET A 69 8.56 8.12 2.48
N GLY A 70 7.78 8.71 1.58
CA GLY A 70 8.05 10.05 1.02
C GLY A 70 7.80 11.21 1.99
N SER A 71 7.12 11.00 3.12
CA SER A 71 6.77 12.05 4.08
C SER A 71 7.89 12.45 5.04
N GLY A 72 8.96 11.65 5.13
CA GLY A 72 10.13 11.97 5.96
C GLY A 72 10.96 10.76 6.36
N LYS A 73 12.16 11.01 6.90
CA LYS A 73 13.10 9.93 7.28
C LYS A 73 12.57 9.01 8.38
N ALA A 74 11.86 9.56 9.37
CA ALA A 74 11.27 8.78 10.46
C ALA A 74 10.17 7.86 9.93
N SER A 75 9.24 8.40 9.15
CA SER A 75 8.16 7.65 8.52
C SER A 75 8.69 6.60 7.53
N CYS A 76 9.76 6.90 6.81
CA CYS A 76 10.43 5.94 5.92
C CYS A 76 10.97 4.74 6.71
N ARG A 77 11.63 4.96 7.85
CA ARG A 77 12.16 3.90 8.71
C ARG A 77 11.04 3.03 9.27
N GLU A 78 10.02 3.64 9.84
CA GLU A 78 8.86 2.95 10.43
C GLU A 78 8.15 2.08 9.38
N THR A 79 7.86 2.65 8.20
CA THR A 79 7.25 1.90 7.10
C THR A 79 8.11 0.72 6.65
N LEU A 80 9.44 0.87 6.65
CA LEU A 80 10.36 -0.19 6.29
C LEU A 80 10.37 -1.31 7.34
N GLU A 81 10.39 -0.98 8.62
CA GLU A 81 10.32 -1.93 9.73
C GLU A 81 9.00 -2.72 9.70
N ASP A 82 7.88 -2.06 9.49
CA ASP A 82 6.57 -2.69 9.31
C ASP A 82 6.52 -3.62 8.10
N PHE A 83 7.08 -3.19 6.97
CA PHE A 83 7.14 -4.01 5.77
C PHE A 83 8.00 -5.26 5.97
N MET A 84 9.14 -5.12 6.65
CA MET A 84 10.01 -6.25 6.99
C MET A 84 9.30 -7.25 7.89
N THR A 85 8.58 -6.79 8.91
CA THR A 85 7.80 -7.64 9.82
C THR A 85 6.73 -8.41 9.07
N LYS A 86 5.88 -7.72 8.29
CA LYS A 86 4.84 -8.34 7.46
C LYS A 86 5.40 -9.34 6.44
N THR A 87 6.56 -9.03 5.87
CA THR A 87 7.21 -9.92 4.89
C THR A 87 7.75 -11.17 5.57
N SER A 88 8.35 -11.05 6.76
CA SER A 88 8.80 -12.20 7.54
C SER A 88 7.64 -13.12 7.94
N GLU A 89 6.53 -12.56 8.42
CA GLU A 89 5.33 -13.32 8.76
C GLU A 89 4.76 -14.06 7.54
N ARG A 90 4.77 -13.42 6.36
CA ARG A 90 4.33 -14.06 5.12
C ARG A 90 5.24 -15.22 4.73
N ILE A 91 6.56 -15.04 4.83
CA ILE A 91 7.53 -16.10 4.55
C ILE A 91 7.30 -17.30 5.46
N GLU A 92 7.10 -17.10 6.76
CA GLU A 92 6.79 -18.19 7.69
C GLU A 92 5.47 -18.89 7.36
N SER A 93 4.45 -18.11 6.97
CA SER A 93 3.18 -18.67 6.49
C SER A 93 3.34 -19.51 5.24
N ASP A 94 4.09 -19.01 4.25
CA ASP A 94 4.33 -19.71 2.98
C ASP A 94 5.15 -20.99 3.21
N LYS A 95 6.12 -20.98 4.13
CA LYS A 95 6.86 -22.18 4.55
C LYS A 95 5.95 -23.23 5.16
N ALA A 96 5.05 -22.84 6.07
CA ALA A 96 4.09 -23.78 6.67
C ALA A 96 3.18 -24.41 5.62
N VAL A 97 2.76 -23.65 4.60
CA VAL A 97 2.01 -24.19 3.45
C VAL A 97 2.84 -25.22 2.68
N LEU A 98 4.12 -24.91 2.37
CA LEU A 98 5.01 -25.81 1.64
C LEU A 98 5.21 -27.13 2.41
N GLU A 99 5.50 -27.08 3.71
CA GLU A 99 5.66 -28.29 4.55
C GLU A 99 4.42 -29.19 4.52
N LYS A 100 3.21 -28.60 4.56
CA LYS A 100 1.97 -29.35 4.47
C LYS A 100 1.77 -30.00 3.09
N LEU A 101 2.06 -29.26 2.03
CA LEU A 101 1.97 -29.79 0.66
C LEU A 101 3.00 -30.90 0.43
N GLU A 102 4.20 -30.80 0.98
CA GLU A 102 5.21 -31.87 0.92
C GLU A 102 4.71 -33.15 1.62
N THR A 103 4.06 -33.03 2.77
CA THR A 103 3.46 -34.19 3.46
C THR A 103 2.36 -34.86 2.64
N VAL A 104 1.53 -34.08 1.93
CA VAL A 104 0.51 -34.64 1.03
C VAL A 104 1.13 -35.34 -0.17
N ILE A 105 2.18 -34.78 -0.78
CA ILE A 105 2.88 -35.40 -1.92
C ILE A 105 3.51 -36.75 -1.52
N LEU A 106 3.97 -36.87 -0.28
CA LEU A 106 4.59 -38.11 0.24
C LEU A 106 3.54 -39.16 0.67
N SER A 107 2.27 -38.80 0.79
CA SER A 107 1.18 -39.73 1.09
C SER A 107 0.76 -40.53 -0.15
N GLU A 108 0.15 -41.71 0.04
CA GLU A 108 -0.37 -42.54 -1.06
C GLU A 108 -1.66 -41.93 -1.66
N ASP A 109 -2.36 -41.08 -0.95
CA ASP A 109 -3.61 -40.43 -1.37
C ASP A 109 -3.39 -38.95 -1.67
N VAL A 110 -3.06 -38.65 -2.92
CA VAL A 110 -2.95 -37.28 -3.44
C VAL A 110 -4.26 -36.92 -4.13
N SER A 111 -5.19 -36.34 -3.36
CA SER A 111 -6.49 -35.87 -3.83
C SER A 111 -6.70 -34.40 -3.49
N ILE A 112 -7.71 -33.74 -4.11
CA ILE A 112 -8.07 -32.37 -3.77
C ILE A 112 -8.52 -32.30 -2.32
N GLU A 113 -9.25 -33.31 -1.85
CA GLU A 113 -9.76 -33.42 -0.50
C GLU A 113 -8.62 -33.44 0.52
N SER A 114 -7.60 -34.31 0.31
CA SER A 114 -6.44 -34.41 1.20
C SER A 114 -5.59 -33.14 1.23
N ILE A 115 -5.46 -32.44 0.10
CA ILE A 115 -4.81 -31.12 0.04
C ILE A 115 -5.60 -30.09 0.85
N CYS A 116 -6.93 -30.03 0.66
CA CYS A 116 -7.78 -29.07 1.37
C CYS A 116 -7.79 -29.33 2.88
N GLU A 117 -7.86 -30.57 3.33
CA GLU A 117 -7.79 -30.93 4.76
C GLU A 117 -6.44 -30.49 5.36
N SER A 118 -5.35 -30.79 4.66
CA SER A 118 -4.00 -30.39 5.10
C SER A 118 -3.85 -28.89 5.23
N LEU A 119 -4.34 -28.12 4.26
CA LEU A 119 -4.28 -26.65 4.26
C LEU A 119 -5.23 -26.01 5.26
N ASN A 120 -6.44 -26.56 5.49
CA ASN A 120 -7.37 -26.08 6.47
C ASN A 120 -6.81 -26.11 7.90
N SER A 121 -5.91 -27.03 8.21
CA SER A 121 -5.22 -27.07 9.50
C SER A 121 -4.34 -25.84 9.75
N ILE A 122 -3.90 -25.15 8.71
CA ILE A 122 -3.11 -23.91 8.81
C ILE A 122 -4.03 -22.70 8.96
N THR A 123 -5.20 -22.71 8.32
CA THR A 123 -6.11 -21.55 8.25
C THR A 123 -6.84 -21.31 9.58
N VAL A 124 -6.97 -22.33 10.42
CA VAL A 124 -7.60 -22.18 11.76
C VAL A 124 -6.73 -21.34 12.69
N GLU A 125 -5.42 -21.25 12.47
CA GLU A 125 -4.50 -20.43 13.28
C GLU A 125 -4.38 -18.98 12.77
N LYS A 126 -4.79 -18.74 11.54
CA LYS A 126 -4.85 -17.39 10.92
C LYS A 126 -6.27 -17.12 10.43
N ALA A 127 -7.12 -16.61 11.34
CA ALA A 127 -8.29 -15.87 10.87
C ALA A 127 -7.81 -14.82 9.87
N MET A 128 -8.26 -14.90 8.61
CA MET A 128 -7.97 -13.89 7.59
C MET A 128 -8.18 -12.51 8.22
N PRO A 129 -7.22 -11.58 8.12
CA PRO A 129 -7.49 -10.22 8.53
C PRO A 129 -8.66 -9.72 7.68
N GLU A 130 -9.80 -9.57 8.32
CA GLU A 130 -10.99 -8.99 7.72
C GLU A 130 -10.60 -7.59 7.29
N SER A 131 -10.28 -7.47 5.99
CA SER A 131 -10.07 -6.23 5.23
C SER A 131 -9.50 -5.05 6.04
N ASP A 132 -8.23 -4.72 5.82
CA ASP A 132 -7.53 -3.49 6.22
C ASP A 132 -8.31 -2.18 5.94
N ILE A 133 -9.37 -2.25 5.13
CA ILE A 133 -10.24 -1.13 4.78
C ILE A 133 -11.14 -0.73 5.96
N LYS A 134 -11.60 -1.66 6.80
CA LYS A 134 -12.49 -1.34 7.93
C LYS A 134 -11.74 -0.84 9.17
N LEU A 135 -10.54 -1.35 9.45
CA LEU A 135 -9.73 -0.87 10.57
C LEU A 135 -9.25 0.58 10.34
N SER A 136 -8.80 0.92 9.14
CA SER A 136 -8.38 2.28 8.79
C SER A 136 -9.52 3.30 8.91
N LEU A 137 -10.78 2.91 8.67
CA LEU A 137 -11.95 3.78 8.86
C LEU A 137 -12.32 3.92 10.35
N ALA A 138 -12.24 2.85 11.13
CA ALA A 138 -12.51 2.89 12.58
C ALA A 138 -11.47 3.74 13.33
N GLU A 139 -10.17 3.57 13.05
CA GLU A 139 -9.10 4.40 13.62
C GLU A 139 -9.23 5.88 13.23
N LYS A 140 -9.62 6.18 11.98
CA LYS A 140 -9.88 7.56 11.56
C LYS A 140 -11.08 8.15 12.28
N ILE A 141 -12.18 7.41 12.44
CA ILE A 141 -13.38 7.85 13.15
C ILE A 141 -13.03 8.11 14.63
N GLU A 142 -12.29 7.23 15.28
CA GLU A 142 -11.86 7.38 16.67
C GLU A 142 -10.99 8.63 16.86
N LYS A 143 -10.03 8.86 15.96
CA LYS A 143 -9.14 10.03 15.98
C LYS A 143 -9.89 11.35 15.78
N TYR A 144 -10.85 11.37 14.86
CA TYR A 144 -11.70 12.55 14.63
C TYR A 144 -12.73 12.76 15.74
N PHE A 145 -13.23 11.68 16.36
CA PHE A 145 -14.12 11.76 17.50
C PHE A 145 -13.41 12.35 18.72
N PHE A 146 -12.19 11.91 19.06
CA PHE A 146 -11.37 12.50 20.13
C PHE A 146 -11.03 13.96 19.86
N LEU A 147 -10.74 14.32 18.62
CA LEU A 147 -10.46 15.72 18.25
C LEU A 147 -11.72 16.60 18.43
N ALA A 148 -12.88 16.12 18.01
CA ALA A 148 -14.15 16.84 18.13
C ALA A 148 -14.56 17.03 19.60
N VAL A 149 -14.39 16.00 20.44
CA VAL A 149 -14.69 16.07 21.88
C VAL A 149 -13.73 17.02 22.58
N SER A 150 -12.44 17.04 22.20
CA SER A 150 -11.45 17.98 22.76
C SER A 150 -11.80 19.44 22.43
N VAL A 151 -12.18 19.73 21.17
CA VAL A 151 -12.57 21.08 20.75
C VAL A 151 -13.87 21.53 21.43
N ALA A 152 -14.86 20.65 21.56
CA ALA A 152 -16.11 20.97 22.27
C ALA A 152 -15.87 21.23 23.76
N GLY A 153 -14.97 20.50 24.42
CA GLY A 153 -14.57 20.72 25.80
C GLY A 153 -13.91 22.09 26.03
N PHE A 154 -13.04 22.53 25.11
CA PHE A 154 -12.41 23.86 25.16
C PHE A 154 -13.41 25.00 24.97
N ILE A 155 -14.39 24.85 24.07
CA ILE A 155 -15.43 25.83 23.81
C ILE A 155 -16.34 25.96 25.07
N TRP A 156 -16.69 24.83 25.70
CA TRP A 156 -17.52 24.82 26.91
C TRP A 156 -16.80 25.49 28.09
N LEU A 157 -15.49 25.25 28.25
CA LEU A 157 -14.67 25.90 29.29
C LEU A 157 -14.57 27.40 29.07
N ALA A 158 -14.42 27.87 27.82
CA ALA A 158 -14.34 29.27 27.47
C ALA A 158 -15.67 30.03 27.75
N ILE A 159 -16.81 29.34 27.55
CA ILE A 159 -18.13 29.92 27.83
C ILE A 159 -18.44 29.94 29.34
N ALA A 160 -17.92 28.99 30.11
CA ALA A 160 -18.14 28.90 31.56
C ALA A 160 -17.31 29.93 32.38
N PHE A 161 -16.26 30.49 31.76
CA PHE A 161 -15.37 31.47 32.40
C PHE A 161 -15.49 32.92 31.84
N ALA A 162 -16.44 33.17 30.93
CA ALA A 162 -16.79 34.49 30.41
C ALA A 162 -18.04 35.02 31.10
#